data_1a93236e5ad810cb8583de1c1d8f435e
#
_entry.id   1a93236e5ad810cb8583de1c1d8f435e
#
_cell.length_a   1.000
_cell.length_b   1.000
_cell.length_c   1.000
_cell.angle_alpha   90.00
_cell.angle_beta   90.00
_cell.angle_gamma   90.00
#
_symmetry.space_group_name_H-M   'P 1'
#
loop_
_entity.id
_entity.type
_entity.pdbx_description
1 polymer ?
#
loop_
_entity_poly.entity_id
_entity_poly.type
_entity_poly.pdbx_seq_one_letter_code
_entity_poly.pdbx_strand_id
1 'polypeptide(L)'
;MCRMAGCFLTVVTLAVRGSTASGQNPLRDYTEGVEIRFARTQPIVGYTLRVVAGDISGFDVELRLRNVPDTFRLAMVAHPEYDDRYWRYVEALRVATSNGAATVTREDSALWRVVAPGGEALVRYRIHLPPAESPRAAWRPFLTATGGLVGGPHSFMYVVGATLAPSHVTLELPPEWEIATGLEPTLDPRTFFAPSVGVLVDSPLLVGRLRGWRFAVDGVPHRVVYWPLPDAAPFDTTALAGNIERLARQAVALFGRAPYRDYSFLLQDGAYGALEHRSSVTLGAPSADLARDPGALLGEVAHEYFHTWNLMRIHPVEYGDVSYRTPPRARGLWWSEGLTMLYADLLRRRAGLPVFDSTRVAHLEGLIGRYLANPGNSRFSPESVSVIAYGAEPGALGDYSASTHLQGELLGTMLDLIVRDATNGARSMDDVMRAMLERFSGERGFAGRDIERTVAAVCGCDVRPFFETHVRGARPIDFDRYLRLIGMRPRVSWVPALGRDGRPAADLRIYAWQPPRDSALSLLITNPASAWGRAGLHTGDRLATMNGTTLPSTADFRSFVNGLRIGDTVIVSVRRPTSAWRVSVVVAGYARPVVQLEEIPEATERQRGLRASWAAGSPR
;
A
#
# COMPACT_ATOMS: atom_id res chain seq x y z
N MET A 1 -46.40 58.84 22.35
CA MET A 1 -46.54 57.68 23.22
C MET A 1 -46.12 56.46 22.42
N CYS A 2 -44.92 56.12 22.51
CA CYS A 2 -44.27 55.05 23.22
C CYS A 2 -44.74 53.63 22.84
N ARG A 3 -43.94 52.88 22.17
CA ARG A 3 -43.29 51.67 22.73
C ARG A 3 -42.41 50.97 21.68
N MET A 4 -41.15 50.82 22.06
CA MET A 4 -40.15 49.92 21.49
C MET A 4 -40.60 48.46 21.65
N ALA A 5 -40.34 47.62 20.68
CA ALA A 5 -40.36 46.16 20.82
C ALA A 5 -39.05 45.60 20.26
N GLY A 6 -38.22 45.08 21.16
CA GLY A 6 -36.92 44.48 20.84
C GLY A 6 -37.07 43.09 20.18
N CYS A 7 -36.22 42.82 19.24
CA CYS A 7 -36.00 41.48 18.68
C CYS A 7 -35.22 40.62 19.67
N PHE A 8 -35.86 39.62 20.23
CA PHE A 8 -35.20 38.51 20.92
C PHE A 8 -34.71 37.48 19.90
N LEU A 9 -33.41 37.27 19.84
CA LEU A 9 -32.81 36.15 19.13
C LEU A 9 -33.04 34.89 19.99
N THR A 10 -33.90 33.99 19.53
CA THR A 10 -34.12 32.70 20.16
C THR A 10 -33.04 31.72 19.66
N VAL A 11 -32.10 31.42 20.52
CA VAL A 11 -31.17 30.30 20.32
C VAL A 11 -31.94 29.01 20.58
N VAL A 12 -32.23 28.27 19.55
CA VAL A 12 -32.82 26.92 19.67
C VAL A 12 -31.68 25.94 19.94
N THR A 13 -31.52 25.54 21.20
CA THR A 13 -30.68 24.41 21.60
C THR A 13 -31.46 23.13 21.32
N LEU A 14 -31.14 22.43 20.26
CA LEU A 14 -31.66 21.07 20.02
C LEU A 14 -30.88 20.09 20.89
N ALA A 15 -31.52 19.65 21.97
CA ALA A 15 -31.07 18.49 22.73
C ALA A 15 -31.43 17.22 21.93
N VAL A 16 -30.43 16.54 21.38
CA VAL A 16 -30.61 15.22 20.75
C VAL A 16 -30.72 14.19 21.87
N ARG A 17 -31.94 13.74 22.13
CA ARG A 17 -32.19 12.51 22.90
C ARG A 17 -31.85 11.32 22.02
N GLY A 18 -30.98 10.45 22.54
CA GLY A 18 -30.65 9.19 21.88
C GLY A 18 -31.88 8.32 21.65
N SER A 19 -32.03 7.83 20.46
CA SER A 19 -32.87 6.68 20.14
C SER A 19 -32.05 5.66 19.35
N THR A 20 -32.26 4.43 19.75
CA THR A 20 -31.66 3.17 19.32
C THR A 20 -31.70 2.93 17.82
N ALA A 21 -30.57 2.43 17.34
CA ALA A 21 -30.32 1.59 16.18
C ALA A 21 -31.37 1.53 15.07
N SER A 22 -31.12 2.24 13.99
CA SER A 22 -31.56 1.84 12.65
C SER A 22 -30.58 2.43 11.63
N GLY A 23 -29.98 1.56 10.86
CA GLY A 23 -29.29 1.77 9.57
C GLY A 23 -28.70 3.14 9.27
N GLN A 24 -27.59 3.53 9.90
CA GLN A 24 -26.86 4.73 9.48
C GLN A 24 -26.17 4.46 8.14
N ASN A 25 -26.49 5.26 7.15
CA ASN A 25 -25.88 5.26 5.83
C ASN A 25 -24.38 5.66 6.00
N PRO A 26 -23.39 4.81 5.68
CA PRO A 26 -21.99 5.14 5.84
C PRO A 26 -21.53 6.36 5.03
N LEU A 27 -22.31 6.80 4.04
CA LEU A 27 -22.08 8.04 3.31
C LEU A 27 -22.42 9.29 4.15
N ARG A 28 -23.33 9.18 5.14
CA ARG A 28 -23.69 10.30 6.01
C ARG A 28 -22.53 10.71 6.94
N ASP A 29 -21.80 9.74 7.48
CA ASP A 29 -20.63 10.06 8.34
C ASP A 29 -19.49 10.74 7.56
N TYR A 30 -19.47 10.58 6.22
CA TYR A 30 -18.50 11.21 5.32
C TYR A 30 -18.87 12.62 4.91
N THR A 31 -20.17 12.85 4.65
CA THR A 31 -20.68 14.15 4.21
C THR A 31 -21.06 15.06 5.38
N GLU A 32 -21.62 14.53 6.46
CA GLU A 32 -22.04 15.34 7.62
C GLU A 32 -20.86 15.94 8.38
N GLY A 33 -19.74 15.24 8.52
CA GLY A 33 -18.52 15.80 9.10
C GLY A 33 -17.87 16.88 8.25
N VAL A 34 -18.01 16.78 6.93
CA VAL A 34 -17.48 17.74 5.96
C VAL A 34 -18.44 18.93 5.79
N GLU A 35 -19.75 18.73 5.70
CA GLU A 35 -20.73 19.81 5.55
C GLU A 35 -20.79 20.76 6.76
N ILE A 36 -20.62 20.25 7.97
CA ILE A 36 -20.64 21.10 9.19
C ILE A 36 -19.40 21.98 9.28
N ARG A 37 -18.27 21.61 8.69
CA ARG A 37 -17.02 22.38 8.67
C ARG A 37 -16.91 23.37 7.53
N PHE A 38 -17.84 23.42 6.59
CA PHE A 38 -17.92 24.45 5.55
C PHE A 38 -18.37 25.79 6.11
N ALA A 39 -17.64 26.29 7.11
CA ALA A 39 -17.70 27.71 7.42
C ALA A 39 -17.23 28.50 6.18
N ARG A 40 -17.87 29.61 5.89
CA ARG A 40 -17.81 30.51 4.73
C ARG A 40 -16.43 30.97 4.21
N THR A 41 -15.35 30.26 4.52
CA THR A 41 -13.95 30.66 4.27
C THR A 41 -13.12 29.63 3.51
N GLN A 42 -13.67 28.47 3.14
CA GLN A 42 -12.88 27.49 2.37
C GLN A 42 -12.82 27.84 0.88
N PRO A 43 -11.68 27.58 0.20
CA PRO A 43 -11.58 27.78 -1.24
C PRO A 43 -12.55 26.86 -1.99
N ILE A 44 -13.14 27.38 -3.07
CA ILE A 44 -13.86 26.58 -4.07
C ILE A 44 -12.82 26.15 -5.09
N VAL A 45 -12.70 24.84 -5.29
CA VAL A 45 -11.61 24.24 -6.07
C VAL A 45 -12.18 23.43 -7.24
N GLY A 46 -11.72 23.72 -8.44
CA GLY A 46 -12.05 22.96 -9.64
C GLY A 46 -10.79 22.64 -10.45
N TYR A 47 -10.64 21.38 -10.84
CA TYR A 47 -9.56 20.93 -11.73
C TYR A 47 -10.13 20.57 -13.10
N THR A 48 -9.34 20.86 -14.13
CA THR A 48 -9.56 20.30 -15.48
C THR A 48 -8.26 19.67 -15.94
N LEU A 49 -8.30 18.35 -16.19
CA LEU A 49 -7.22 17.62 -16.83
C LEU A 49 -7.50 17.50 -18.32
N ARG A 50 -6.57 17.94 -19.15
CA ARG A 50 -6.68 17.86 -20.61
C ARG A 50 -5.61 16.95 -21.18
N VAL A 51 -6.02 15.87 -21.84
CA VAL A 51 -5.17 14.99 -22.63
C VAL A 51 -5.40 15.28 -24.10
N VAL A 52 -4.36 15.70 -24.81
CA VAL A 52 -4.41 16.00 -26.24
C VAL A 52 -4.14 14.74 -27.04
N ALA A 53 -5.00 14.41 -27.98
CA ALA A 53 -4.82 13.24 -28.84
C ALA A 53 -3.46 13.29 -29.55
N GLY A 54 -2.68 12.20 -29.46
CA GLY A 54 -1.35 12.08 -30.06
C GLY A 54 -0.19 12.67 -29.22
N ASP A 55 -0.47 13.44 -28.19
CA ASP A 55 0.56 13.89 -27.23
C ASP A 55 0.61 12.94 -26.03
N ILE A 56 1.56 12.03 -26.03
CA ILE A 56 1.79 11.06 -24.95
C ILE A 56 2.89 11.48 -23.98
N SER A 57 3.48 12.66 -24.17
CA SER A 57 4.58 13.17 -23.32
C SER A 57 4.07 13.75 -21.99
N GLY A 58 2.76 14.03 -21.91
CA GLY A 58 2.16 14.63 -20.72
C GLY A 58 0.74 15.12 -20.94
N PHE A 59 0.22 15.84 -19.96
CA PHE A 59 -1.12 16.42 -19.99
C PHE A 59 -1.16 17.75 -19.25
N ASP A 60 -2.13 18.59 -19.62
CA ASP A 60 -2.29 19.91 -19.02
C ASP A 60 -3.28 19.85 -17.86
N VAL A 61 -3.02 20.63 -16.82
CA VAL A 61 -3.90 20.80 -15.67
C VAL A 61 -4.23 22.28 -15.50
N GLU A 62 -5.52 22.56 -15.42
CA GLU A 62 -6.07 23.85 -15.04
C GLU A 62 -6.70 23.73 -13.66
N LEU A 63 -6.28 24.57 -12.72
CA LEU A 63 -6.82 24.65 -11.36
C LEU A 63 -7.49 26.02 -11.19
N ARG A 64 -8.80 26.02 -10.98
CA ARG A 64 -9.60 27.20 -10.70
C ARG A 64 -9.86 27.31 -9.20
N LEU A 65 -9.48 28.46 -8.65
CA LEU A 65 -9.63 28.76 -7.23
C LEU A 65 -10.50 29.98 -7.04
N ARG A 66 -11.44 29.91 -6.07
CA ARG A 66 -12.20 31.04 -5.54
C ARG A 66 -12.16 31.01 -4.02
N ASN A 67 -12.39 32.16 -3.39
CA ASN A 67 -12.27 32.34 -1.94
C ASN A 67 -10.87 32.00 -1.40
N VAL A 68 -9.84 32.36 -2.15
CA VAL A 68 -8.45 32.23 -1.68
C VAL A 68 -7.93 33.59 -1.19
N PRO A 69 -7.02 33.61 -0.20
CA PRO A 69 -6.31 34.85 0.18
C PRO A 69 -5.51 35.41 -1.00
N ASP A 70 -5.23 36.71 -0.99
CA ASP A 70 -4.40 37.37 -2.00
C ASP A 70 -2.98 36.75 -2.09
N THR A 71 -2.53 36.09 -1.04
CA THR A 71 -1.30 35.31 -1.01
C THR A 71 -1.57 33.94 -0.41
N PHE A 72 -1.27 32.90 -1.17
CA PHE A 72 -1.41 31.51 -0.75
C PHE A 72 -0.26 30.65 -1.28
N ARG A 73 -0.19 29.41 -0.83
CA ARG A 73 0.80 28.44 -1.29
C ARG A 73 0.12 27.26 -1.97
N LEU A 74 0.73 26.85 -3.08
CA LEU A 74 0.39 25.58 -3.77
C LEU A 74 1.50 24.58 -3.50
N ALA A 75 1.13 23.31 -3.33
CA ALA A 75 2.09 22.23 -3.14
C ALA A 75 1.70 20.98 -3.91
N MET A 76 2.70 20.14 -4.26
CA MET A 76 2.50 18.75 -4.62
C MET A 76 2.64 17.91 -3.36
N VAL A 77 1.83 16.86 -3.25
CA VAL A 77 1.84 15.99 -2.06
C VAL A 77 3.10 15.12 -2.01
N ALA A 78 3.57 14.80 -0.80
CA ALA A 78 4.51 13.72 -0.53
C ALA A 78 3.72 12.49 -0.06
N HIS A 79 3.81 11.40 -0.81
CA HIS A 79 3.06 10.17 -0.53
C HIS A 79 4.00 9.04 -0.13
N PRO A 80 3.66 8.19 0.87
CA PRO A 80 4.56 7.15 1.37
C PRO A 80 4.84 6.03 0.36
N GLU A 81 3.86 5.67 -0.47
CA GLU A 81 3.92 4.54 -1.41
C GLU A 81 4.22 4.97 -2.84
N TYR A 82 4.06 6.26 -3.15
CA TYR A 82 4.40 6.84 -4.44
C TYR A 82 5.79 7.47 -4.43
N ASP A 83 6.32 7.77 -5.61
CA ASP A 83 7.47 8.65 -5.74
C ASP A 83 7.11 10.06 -5.21
N ASP A 84 7.72 10.47 -4.13
CA ASP A 84 7.45 11.75 -3.46
C ASP A 84 8.01 12.98 -4.19
N ARG A 85 8.61 12.78 -5.38
CA ARG A 85 9.26 13.81 -6.16
C ARG A 85 8.50 14.16 -7.44
N TYR A 86 7.21 13.99 -7.51
CA TYR A 86 6.38 14.31 -8.68
C TYR A 86 6.40 15.79 -9.06
N TRP A 87 6.74 16.67 -8.13
CA TRP A 87 6.99 18.09 -8.41
C TRP A 87 8.03 18.32 -9.52
N ARG A 88 8.92 17.40 -9.82
CA ARG A 88 9.93 17.50 -10.88
C ARG A 88 9.33 17.42 -12.29
N TYR A 89 8.12 16.89 -12.41
CA TYR A 89 7.40 16.79 -13.66
C TYR A 89 6.45 17.96 -13.93
N VAL A 90 6.39 18.94 -13.02
CA VAL A 90 5.60 20.16 -13.19
C VAL A 90 6.35 21.14 -14.06
N GLU A 91 5.75 21.48 -15.21
CA GLU A 91 6.29 22.42 -16.18
C GLU A 91 5.31 23.56 -16.46
N ALA A 92 5.81 24.67 -16.99
CA ALA A 92 5.03 25.80 -17.49
C ALA A 92 3.98 26.36 -16.52
N LEU A 93 4.25 26.32 -15.20
CA LEU A 93 3.33 26.83 -14.18
C LEU A 93 3.10 28.33 -14.36
N ARG A 94 1.83 28.72 -14.53
CA ARG A 94 1.38 30.11 -14.70
C ARG A 94 0.15 30.37 -13.88
N VAL A 95 0.01 31.58 -13.39
CA VAL A 95 -1.16 32.03 -12.63
C VAL A 95 -1.72 33.29 -13.29
N ALA A 96 -3.03 33.34 -13.40
CA ALA A 96 -3.79 34.51 -13.87
C ALA A 96 -4.90 34.83 -12.88
N THR A 97 -5.29 36.12 -12.80
CA THR A 97 -6.45 36.60 -12.06
C THR A 97 -7.32 37.45 -12.97
N SER A 98 -8.54 37.71 -12.57
CA SER A 98 -9.43 38.67 -13.28
C SER A 98 -8.83 40.10 -13.35
N ASN A 99 -7.98 40.44 -12.40
CA ASN A 99 -7.36 41.78 -12.25
C ASN A 99 -5.94 41.87 -12.85
N GLY A 100 -5.47 40.87 -13.54
CA GLY A 100 -4.30 40.92 -14.43
C GLY A 100 -2.92 40.67 -13.80
N ALA A 101 -2.68 40.96 -12.55
CA ALA A 101 -1.35 40.88 -11.95
C ALA A 101 -1.26 39.74 -10.93
N ALA A 102 -0.85 38.55 -11.39
CA ALA A 102 -0.50 37.45 -10.49
C ALA A 102 0.98 37.11 -10.62
N THR A 103 1.62 36.72 -9.54
CA THR A 103 2.99 36.22 -9.53
C THR A 103 3.08 34.86 -8.85
N VAL A 104 3.97 34.02 -9.34
CA VAL A 104 4.29 32.74 -8.74
C VAL A 104 5.79 32.64 -8.51
N THR A 105 6.17 32.26 -7.31
CA THR A 105 7.57 32.07 -6.91
C THR A 105 7.72 30.69 -6.28
N ARG A 106 8.67 29.89 -6.76
CA ARG A 106 8.98 28.59 -6.18
C ARG A 106 9.79 28.80 -4.89
N GLU A 107 9.23 28.37 -3.74
CA GLU A 107 9.86 28.50 -2.43
C GLU A 107 10.76 27.29 -2.10
N ASP A 108 10.34 26.08 -2.52
CA ASP A 108 11.17 24.88 -2.48
C ASP A 108 10.83 23.92 -3.62
N SER A 109 11.30 22.67 -3.57
CA SER A 109 11.09 21.70 -4.64
C SER A 109 9.61 21.40 -4.91
N ALA A 110 8.76 21.34 -3.87
CA ALA A 110 7.37 20.95 -3.94
C ALA A 110 6.39 22.09 -3.59
N LEU A 111 6.88 23.32 -3.36
CA LEU A 111 6.11 24.43 -2.82
C LEU A 111 6.27 25.69 -3.66
N TRP A 112 5.14 26.32 -3.98
CA TRP A 112 5.08 27.59 -4.75
C TRP A 112 4.22 28.59 -4.00
N ARG A 113 4.74 29.80 -3.81
CA ARG A 113 4.00 30.95 -3.31
C ARG A 113 3.34 31.67 -4.47
N VAL A 114 2.04 31.91 -4.34
CA VAL A 114 1.22 32.64 -5.32
C VAL A 114 0.75 33.94 -4.67
N VAL A 115 0.91 35.04 -5.41
CA VAL A 115 0.29 36.33 -5.10
C VAL A 115 -0.73 36.62 -6.20
N ALA A 116 -2.01 36.63 -5.84
CA ALA A 116 -3.14 36.72 -6.77
C ALA A 116 -4.28 37.53 -6.13
N PRO A 117 -4.21 38.90 -6.16
CA PRO A 117 -5.20 39.74 -5.53
C PRO A 117 -6.59 39.55 -6.14
N GLY A 118 -7.63 39.63 -5.30
CA GLY A 118 -9.04 39.56 -5.73
C GLY A 118 -9.77 38.27 -5.38
N GLY A 119 -9.14 37.40 -4.58
CA GLY A 119 -9.83 36.18 -4.06
C GLY A 119 -10.05 35.06 -5.07
N GLU A 120 -9.56 35.23 -6.31
CA GLU A 120 -9.67 34.23 -7.39
C GLU A 120 -8.33 34.04 -8.09
N ALA A 121 -8.05 32.79 -8.49
CA ALA A 121 -6.87 32.47 -9.27
C ALA A 121 -7.14 31.35 -10.28
N LEU A 122 -6.57 31.49 -11.47
CA LEU A 122 -6.52 30.47 -12.50
C LEU A 122 -5.08 29.99 -12.65
N VAL A 123 -4.81 28.79 -12.19
CA VAL A 123 -3.49 28.17 -12.23
C VAL A 123 -3.44 27.18 -13.38
N ARG A 124 -2.44 27.27 -14.24
CA ARG A 124 -2.21 26.32 -15.33
C ARG A 124 -0.80 25.77 -15.25
N TYR A 125 -0.68 24.47 -15.42
CA TYR A 125 0.61 23.79 -15.49
C TYR A 125 0.49 22.53 -16.35
N ARG A 126 1.64 22.03 -16.78
CA ARG A 126 1.73 20.76 -17.48
C ARG A 126 2.40 19.74 -16.59
N ILE A 127 1.91 18.52 -16.61
CA ILE A 127 2.60 17.35 -16.09
C ILE A 127 3.33 16.67 -17.23
N HIS A 128 4.66 16.75 -17.21
CA HIS A 128 5.52 15.98 -18.10
C HIS A 128 5.67 14.59 -17.52
N LEU A 129 5.32 13.55 -18.30
CA LEU A 129 5.33 12.18 -17.80
C LEU A 129 6.77 11.66 -17.60
N PRO A 130 6.99 10.79 -16.60
CA PRO A 130 8.28 10.11 -16.43
C PRO A 130 8.60 9.26 -17.66
N PRO A 131 9.90 8.97 -17.91
CA PRO A 131 10.31 8.08 -18.99
C PRO A 131 9.55 6.74 -18.93
N ALA A 132 9.19 6.22 -20.11
CA ALA A 132 8.53 4.94 -20.22
C ALA A 132 9.39 3.81 -19.63
N GLU A 133 8.79 2.95 -18.83
CA GLU A 133 9.40 1.75 -18.27
C GLU A 133 8.68 0.51 -18.79
N SER A 134 9.40 -0.59 -18.97
CA SER A 134 8.82 -1.88 -19.34
C SER A 134 9.49 -3.01 -18.56
N PRO A 135 8.74 -3.78 -17.75
CA PRO A 135 7.35 -3.53 -17.37
C PRO A 135 7.22 -2.30 -16.45
N ARG A 136 6.03 -1.68 -16.47
CA ARG A 136 5.70 -0.49 -15.68
C ARG A 136 5.03 -0.90 -14.36
N ALA A 137 5.29 -0.16 -13.27
CA ALA A 137 4.51 -0.30 -12.04
C ALA A 137 3.06 0.21 -12.24
N ALA A 138 2.07 -0.52 -11.71
CA ALA A 138 0.65 -0.24 -11.93
C ALA A 138 0.17 1.13 -11.40
N TRP A 139 0.90 1.75 -10.48
CA TRP A 139 0.60 3.08 -9.93
C TRP A 139 1.34 4.23 -10.62
N ARG A 140 2.23 3.93 -11.58
CA ARG A 140 2.94 4.96 -12.32
C ARG A 140 2.08 5.61 -13.39
N PRO A 141 2.09 6.96 -13.49
CA PRO A 141 1.40 7.67 -14.54
C PRO A 141 2.01 7.37 -15.91
N PHE A 142 1.17 7.24 -16.91
CA PHE A 142 1.57 7.03 -18.30
C PHE A 142 0.47 7.45 -19.26
N LEU A 143 0.84 7.70 -20.51
CA LEU A 143 -0.06 7.87 -21.64
C LEU A 143 0.43 7.07 -22.85
N THR A 144 -0.53 6.59 -23.62
CA THR A 144 -0.33 5.95 -24.92
C THR A 144 -1.39 6.46 -25.91
N ALA A 145 -1.35 6.02 -27.14
CA ALA A 145 -2.40 6.34 -28.12
C ALA A 145 -3.78 5.75 -27.78
N THR A 146 -3.87 4.77 -26.87
CA THR A 146 -5.10 4.05 -26.55
C THR A 146 -5.61 4.31 -25.13
N GLY A 147 -4.85 4.99 -24.29
CA GLY A 147 -5.21 5.25 -22.91
C GLY A 147 -4.02 5.54 -22.01
N GLY A 148 -4.27 5.60 -20.71
CA GLY A 148 -3.26 5.90 -19.72
C GLY A 148 -3.78 5.92 -18.29
N LEU A 149 -2.87 6.17 -17.35
CA LEU A 149 -3.16 6.44 -15.95
C LEU A 149 -2.79 7.89 -15.65
N VAL A 150 -3.77 8.69 -15.25
CA VAL A 150 -3.61 10.09 -14.88
C VAL A 150 -4.29 10.34 -13.52
N GLY A 151 -4.24 11.56 -13.01
CA GLY A 151 -4.80 11.84 -11.68
C GLY A 151 -3.85 11.38 -10.55
N GLY A 152 -4.35 11.30 -9.33
CA GLY A 152 -3.56 10.92 -8.18
C GLY A 152 -2.50 11.97 -7.75
N PRO A 153 -1.51 11.57 -6.94
CA PRO A 153 -0.56 12.48 -6.31
C PRO A 153 0.39 13.16 -7.29
N HIS A 154 0.56 12.59 -8.47
CA HIS A 154 1.43 13.14 -9.51
C HIS A 154 0.78 14.22 -10.38
N SER A 155 -0.51 14.48 -10.21
CA SER A 155 -1.27 15.38 -11.08
C SER A 155 -1.73 16.66 -10.40
N PHE A 156 -2.08 16.61 -9.11
CA PHE A 156 -2.83 17.69 -8.47
C PHE A 156 -1.98 18.50 -7.50
N MET A 157 -1.80 19.79 -7.81
CA MET A 157 -1.37 20.76 -6.81
C MET A 157 -2.56 21.11 -5.91
N TYR A 158 -2.32 21.32 -4.63
CA TYR A 158 -3.35 21.73 -3.68
C TYR A 158 -2.97 22.99 -2.92
N VAL A 159 -3.97 23.70 -2.38
CA VAL A 159 -3.77 24.87 -1.53
C VAL A 159 -3.36 24.42 -0.13
N VAL A 160 -2.16 24.80 0.30
CA VAL A 160 -1.64 24.47 1.64
C VAL A 160 -2.53 25.08 2.71
N GLY A 161 -2.95 24.25 3.67
CA GLY A 161 -3.89 24.64 4.73
C GLY A 161 -5.37 24.46 4.36
N ALA A 162 -5.68 24.03 3.14
CA ALA A 162 -7.05 23.75 2.69
C ALA A 162 -7.25 22.28 2.29
N THR A 163 -6.67 21.35 3.05
CA THR A 163 -6.70 19.91 2.74
C THR A 163 -8.09 19.29 2.83
N LEU A 164 -9.01 19.93 3.54
CA LEU A 164 -10.42 19.51 3.64
C LEU A 164 -11.31 20.18 2.57
N ALA A 165 -10.76 21.04 1.70
CA ALA A 165 -11.56 21.66 0.64
C ALA A 165 -11.98 20.61 -0.40
N PRO A 166 -13.29 20.51 -0.71
CA PRO A 166 -13.76 19.63 -1.76
C PRO A 166 -13.41 20.18 -3.13
N SER A 167 -13.35 19.31 -4.12
CA SER A 167 -13.03 19.69 -5.48
C SER A 167 -13.83 18.90 -6.52
N HIS A 168 -14.02 19.52 -7.70
CA HIS A 168 -14.49 18.84 -8.90
C HIS A 168 -13.32 18.63 -9.85
N VAL A 169 -13.28 17.46 -10.48
CA VAL A 169 -12.25 17.08 -11.46
C VAL A 169 -12.95 16.79 -12.78
N THR A 170 -12.75 17.64 -13.76
CA THR A 170 -13.28 17.48 -15.13
C THR A 170 -12.15 16.96 -16.04
N LEU A 171 -12.46 15.98 -16.90
CA LEU A 171 -11.52 15.43 -17.86
C LEU A 171 -11.91 15.82 -19.29
N GLU A 172 -10.98 16.46 -19.97
CA GLU A 172 -11.03 16.70 -21.40
C GLU A 172 -10.13 15.67 -22.10
N LEU A 173 -10.76 14.65 -22.69
CA LEU A 173 -10.11 13.48 -23.29
C LEU A 173 -10.55 13.29 -24.74
N PRO A 174 -9.80 12.51 -25.55
CA PRO A 174 -10.32 12.03 -26.84
C PRO A 174 -11.74 11.46 -26.69
N PRO A 175 -12.62 11.68 -27.69
CA PRO A 175 -14.06 11.34 -27.57
C PRO A 175 -14.33 9.86 -27.25
N GLU A 176 -13.50 8.97 -27.76
CA GLU A 176 -13.61 7.51 -27.62
C GLU A 176 -13.04 6.96 -26.30
N TRP A 177 -12.43 7.82 -25.47
CA TRP A 177 -11.86 7.38 -24.21
C TRP A 177 -12.88 7.39 -23.08
N GLU A 178 -12.93 6.28 -22.36
CA GLU A 178 -13.71 6.10 -21.14
C GLU A 178 -12.86 6.44 -19.90
N ILE A 179 -13.51 6.57 -18.75
CA ILE A 179 -12.89 6.91 -17.46
C ILE A 179 -13.30 5.89 -16.41
N ALA A 180 -12.32 5.38 -15.68
CA ALA A 180 -12.54 4.59 -14.47
C ALA A 180 -11.71 5.16 -13.32
N THR A 181 -12.35 5.40 -12.16
CA THR A 181 -11.73 5.99 -10.97
C THR A 181 -12.53 5.61 -9.72
N GLY A 182 -11.94 5.81 -8.54
CA GLY A 182 -12.63 5.73 -7.25
C GLY A 182 -13.30 7.03 -6.80
N LEU A 183 -13.19 8.13 -7.58
CA LEU A 183 -13.86 9.40 -7.28
C LEU A 183 -15.38 9.28 -7.46
N GLU A 184 -16.13 10.10 -6.74
CA GLU A 184 -17.59 10.11 -6.84
C GLU A 184 -18.04 10.68 -8.20
N PRO A 185 -18.96 9.99 -8.93
CA PRO A 185 -19.48 10.50 -10.19
C PRO A 185 -20.43 11.68 -9.94
N THR A 186 -20.47 12.63 -10.88
CA THR A 186 -21.46 13.69 -10.92
C THR A 186 -22.52 13.42 -12.01
N LEU A 187 -23.39 14.39 -12.29
CA LEU A 187 -24.33 14.31 -13.41
C LEU A 187 -23.63 14.38 -14.77
N ASP A 188 -22.46 15.03 -14.82
CA ASP A 188 -21.60 15.03 -16.00
C ASP A 188 -20.67 13.82 -15.96
N PRO A 189 -20.70 12.90 -16.95
CA PRO A 189 -19.90 11.69 -16.96
C PRO A 189 -18.39 11.95 -17.09
N ARG A 190 -17.98 13.17 -17.37
CA ARG A 190 -16.58 13.60 -17.44
C ARG A 190 -16.14 14.40 -16.22
N THR A 191 -17.00 14.62 -15.24
CA THR A 191 -16.73 15.36 -14.02
C THR A 191 -16.97 14.50 -12.80
N PHE A 192 -16.02 14.52 -11.87
CA PHE A 192 -16.01 13.72 -10.64
C PHE A 192 -15.85 14.65 -9.43
N PHE A 193 -16.29 14.18 -8.28
CA PHE A 193 -16.20 14.91 -7.01
C PHE A 193 -15.22 14.22 -6.05
N ALA A 194 -14.35 15.03 -5.43
CA ALA A 194 -13.48 14.64 -4.35
C ALA A 194 -13.81 15.45 -3.08
N PRO A 195 -14.18 14.82 -1.96
CA PRO A 195 -14.58 15.53 -0.73
C PRO A 195 -13.42 16.20 0.00
N SER A 196 -12.19 15.84 -0.32
CA SER A 196 -10.97 16.38 0.29
C SER A 196 -9.77 16.19 -0.62
N VAL A 197 -8.68 16.88 -0.33
CA VAL A 197 -7.39 16.70 -1.03
C VAL A 197 -6.88 15.27 -0.83
N GLY A 198 -7.04 14.68 0.36
CA GLY A 198 -6.65 13.28 0.62
C GLY A 198 -7.32 12.30 -0.34
N VAL A 199 -8.64 12.43 -0.56
CA VAL A 199 -9.36 11.58 -1.52
C VAL A 199 -8.96 11.90 -2.96
N LEU A 200 -8.74 13.18 -3.29
CA LEU A 200 -8.31 13.59 -4.63
C LEU A 200 -6.99 12.95 -5.04
N VAL A 201 -5.99 13.03 -4.18
CA VAL A 201 -4.64 12.50 -4.48
C VAL A 201 -4.55 10.98 -4.35
N ASP A 202 -5.44 10.37 -3.60
CA ASP A 202 -5.56 8.91 -3.49
C ASP A 202 -6.32 8.27 -4.67
N SER A 203 -6.90 9.06 -5.57
CA SER A 203 -7.78 8.52 -6.62
C SER A 203 -7.17 8.66 -8.02
N PRO A 204 -6.52 7.60 -8.54
CA PRO A 204 -6.07 7.57 -9.92
C PRO A 204 -7.26 7.49 -10.88
N LEU A 205 -7.01 7.93 -12.11
CA LEU A 205 -7.97 7.90 -13.21
C LEU A 205 -7.37 7.06 -14.35
N LEU A 206 -7.87 5.85 -14.52
CA LEU A 206 -7.56 5.00 -15.67
C LEU A 206 -8.44 5.47 -16.83
N VAL A 207 -7.82 5.90 -17.91
CA VAL A 207 -8.52 6.49 -19.07
C VAL A 207 -8.15 5.77 -20.35
N GLY A 208 -9.03 5.74 -21.33
CA GLY A 208 -8.73 5.16 -22.64
C GLY A 208 -9.81 4.27 -23.20
N ARG A 209 -9.43 3.37 -24.12
CA ARG A 209 -10.29 2.32 -24.67
C ARG A 209 -10.34 1.15 -23.70
N LEU A 210 -11.29 1.23 -22.76
CA LEU A 210 -11.40 0.32 -21.63
C LEU A 210 -12.34 -0.86 -21.95
N ARG A 211 -12.13 -1.99 -21.27
CA ARG A 211 -13.07 -3.12 -21.22
C ARG A 211 -13.56 -3.23 -19.78
N GLY A 212 -14.86 -3.38 -19.58
CA GLY A 212 -15.43 -3.35 -18.24
C GLY A 212 -16.45 -4.46 -17.97
N TRP A 213 -16.42 -4.99 -16.75
CA TRP A 213 -17.39 -5.94 -16.19
C TRP A 213 -17.92 -5.39 -14.87
N ARG A 214 -19.16 -5.73 -14.54
CA ARG A 214 -19.83 -5.22 -13.33
C ARG A 214 -20.44 -6.37 -12.55
N PHE A 215 -20.40 -6.25 -11.23
CA PHE A 215 -21.13 -7.11 -10.30
C PHE A 215 -21.58 -6.27 -9.11
N ALA A 216 -22.38 -6.86 -8.20
CA ALA A 216 -22.77 -6.22 -6.95
C ALA A 216 -22.58 -7.17 -5.77
N VAL A 217 -22.14 -6.61 -4.64
CA VAL A 217 -22.08 -7.31 -3.36
C VAL A 217 -22.97 -6.56 -2.38
N ASP A 218 -23.98 -7.23 -1.84
CA ASP A 218 -24.98 -6.65 -0.94
C ASP A 218 -25.59 -5.34 -1.46
N GLY A 219 -25.85 -5.30 -2.78
CA GLY A 219 -26.41 -4.14 -3.48
C GLY A 219 -25.38 -3.04 -3.80
N VAL A 220 -24.14 -3.13 -3.34
CA VAL A 220 -23.08 -2.15 -3.64
C VAL A 220 -22.41 -2.51 -4.97
N PRO A 221 -22.36 -1.55 -5.94
CA PRO A 221 -21.77 -1.79 -7.25
C PRO A 221 -20.26 -1.94 -7.20
N HIS A 222 -19.75 -2.88 -7.99
CA HIS A 222 -18.33 -3.07 -8.26
C HIS A 222 -18.12 -3.14 -9.77
N ARG A 223 -16.97 -2.65 -10.23
CA ARG A 223 -16.56 -2.77 -11.62
C ARG A 223 -15.10 -3.22 -11.72
N VAL A 224 -14.86 -4.16 -12.61
CA VAL A 224 -13.52 -4.56 -13.06
C VAL A 224 -13.31 -3.87 -14.40
N VAL A 225 -12.27 -3.06 -14.49
CA VAL A 225 -11.96 -2.29 -15.70
C VAL A 225 -10.55 -2.65 -16.15
N TYR A 226 -10.40 -3.00 -17.40
CA TYR A 226 -9.14 -3.44 -17.98
C TYR A 226 -8.72 -2.54 -19.14
N TRP A 227 -7.52 -2.01 -19.07
CA TRP A 227 -6.87 -1.31 -20.18
C TRP A 227 -5.93 -2.30 -20.89
N PRO A 228 -6.24 -2.75 -22.14
CA PRO A 228 -5.43 -3.69 -22.90
C PRO A 228 -4.30 -3.02 -23.67
N LEU A 229 -3.17 -3.71 -23.85
CA LEU A 229 -2.22 -3.41 -24.91
C LEU A 229 -2.80 -3.78 -26.30
N PRO A 230 -2.27 -3.21 -27.40
CA PRO A 230 -2.74 -3.53 -28.75
C PRO A 230 -2.66 -5.02 -29.11
N ASP A 231 -1.69 -5.73 -28.55
CA ASP A 231 -1.40 -7.16 -28.75
C ASP A 231 -1.84 -8.04 -27.58
N ALA A 232 -2.76 -7.54 -26.75
CA ALA A 232 -3.26 -8.25 -25.57
C ALA A 232 -3.78 -9.65 -25.91
N ALA A 233 -3.26 -10.67 -25.23
CA ALA A 233 -3.74 -12.03 -25.35
C ALA A 233 -5.19 -12.16 -24.84
N PRO A 234 -6.06 -12.94 -25.50
CA PRO A 234 -7.40 -13.21 -24.98
C PRO A 234 -7.32 -14.09 -23.72
N PHE A 235 -8.14 -13.78 -22.72
CA PHE A 235 -8.23 -14.53 -21.47
C PHE A 235 -9.69 -14.69 -21.01
N ASP A 236 -9.94 -15.59 -20.08
CA ASP A 236 -11.28 -15.82 -19.52
C ASP A 236 -11.68 -14.68 -18.56
N THR A 237 -12.36 -13.69 -19.11
CA THR A 237 -12.84 -12.51 -18.39
C THR A 237 -13.96 -12.84 -17.40
N THR A 238 -14.78 -13.86 -17.70
CA THR A 238 -15.87 -14.31 -16.82
C THR A 238 -15.31 -14.96 -15.56
N ALA A 239 -14.31 -15.83 -15.72
CA ALA A 239 -13.61 -16.44 -14.58
C ALA A 239 -12.91 -15.38 -13.74
N LEU A 240 -12.22 -14.41 -14.35
CA LEU A 240 -11.55 -13.32 -13.62
C LEU A 240 -12.54 -12.50 -12.80
N ALA A 241 -13.60 -11.98 -13.44
CA ALA A 241 -14.59 -11.15 -12.76
C ALA A 241 -15.33 -11.92 -11.64
N GLY A 242 -15.69 -13.18 -11.90
CA GLY A 242 -16.34 -14.05 -10.91
C GLY A 242 -15.43 -14.40 -9.72
N ASN A 243 -14.12 -14.55 -9.96
CA ASN A 243 -13.15 -14.75 -8.88
C ASN A 243 -13.02 -13.49 -7.98
N ILE A 244 -12.94 -12.32 -8.60
CA ILE A 244 -12.91 -11.03 -7.88
C ILE A 244 -14.20 -10.82 -7.08
N GLU A 245 -15.36 -11.14 -7.67
CA GLU A 245 -16.64 -11.07 -6.95
C GLU A 245 -16.66 -11.97 -5.71
N ARG A 246 -16.17 -13.21 -5.82
CA ARG A 246 -16.10 -14.13 -4.68
C ARG A 246 -15.22 -13.58 -3.55
N LEU A 247 -14.07 -12.97 -3.88
CA LEU A 247 -13.20 -12.31 -2.91
C LEU A 247 -13.91 -11.14 -2.23
N ALA A 248 -14.55 -10.28 -3.03
CA ALA A 248 -15.26 -9.11 -2.52
C ALA A 248 -16.38 -9.51 -1.54
N ARG A 249 -17.14 -10.56 -1.85
CA ARG A 249 -18.17 -11.11 -0.94
C ARG A 249 -17.59 -11.53 0.41
N GLN A 250 -16.42 -12.19 0.42
CA GLN A 250 -15.80 -12.64 1.68
C GLN A 250 -15.31 -11.46 2.53
N ALA A 251 -14.73 -10.44 1.92
CA ALA A 251 -14.26 -9.26 2.63
C ALA A 251 -15.43 -8.44 3.19
N VAL A 252 -16.48 -8.21 2.39
CA VAL A 252 -17.71 -7.52 2.85
C VAL A 252 -18.38 -8.31 3.98
N ALA A 253 -18.50 -9.64 3.86
CA ALA A 253 -19.09 -10.49 4.89
C ALA A 253 -18.31 -10.45 6.22
N LEU A 254 -16.98 -10.33 6.18
CA LEU A 254 -16.13 -10.20 7.37
C LEU A 254 -16.50 -8.97 8.19
N PHE A 255 -16.69 -7.82 7.56
CA PHE A 255 -16.98 -6.56 8.22
C PHE A 255 -18.48 -6.22 8.30
N GLY A 256 -19.33 -7.02 7.64
CA GLY A 256 -20.78 -6.86 7.61
C GLY A 256 -21.29 -5.79 6.63
N ARG A 257 -20.41 -5.01 6.02
CA ARG A 257 -20.76 -3.98 5.02
C ARG A 257 -19.56 -3.55 4.19
N ALA A 258 -19.81 -3.08 2.97
CA ALA A 258 -18.84 -2.34 2.17
C ALA A 258 -18.69 -0.91 2.72
N PRO A 259 -17.46 -0.37 2.86
CA PRO A 259 -17.23 0.97 3.40
C PRO A 259 -17.15 2.06 2.31
N TYR A 260 -17.72 1.83 1.13
CA TYR A 260 -17.73 2.69 -0.04
C TYR A 260 -19.09 2.62 -0.73
N ARG A 261 -19.37 3.61 -1.60
CA ARG A 261 -20.56 3.68 -2.44
C ARG A 261 -20.47 2.73 -3.64
N ASP A 262 -19.31 2.70 -4.28
CA ASP A 262 -18.93 1.82 -5.37
C ASP A 262 -17.42 1.54 -5.32
N TYR A 263 -16.95 0.51 -6.04
CA TYR A 263 -15.54 0.15 -6.06
C TYR A 263 -15.06 -0.20 -7.47
N SER A 264 -13.84 0.22 -7.82
CA SER A 264 -13.22 0.01 -9.12
C SER A 264 -11.91 -0.76 -9.03
N PHE A 265 -11.85 -1.92 -9.68
CA PHE A 265 -10.59 -2.63 -9.92
C PHE A 265 -10.01 -2.13 -11.25
N LEU A 266 -8.89 -1.42 -11.22
CA LEU A 266 -8.27 -0.75 -12.37
C LEU A 266 -7.08 -1.59 -12.86
N LEU A 267 -7.34 -2.50 -13.81
CA LEU A 267 -6.38 -3.46 -14.32
C LEU A 267 -5.65 -2.90 -15.56
N GLN A 268 -4.33 -3.09 -15.63
CA GLN A 268 -3.49 -2.55 -16.68
C GLN A 268 -2.61 -3.63 -17.29
N ASP A 269 -2.74 -3.86 -18.59
CA ASP A 269 -1.81 -4.72 -19.33
C ASP A 269 -0.39 -4.11 -19.36
N GLY A 270 0.63 -4.96 -19.42
CA GLY A 270 2.04 -4.53 -19.45
C GLY A 270 2.53 -3.85 -18.17
N ALA A 271 1.79 -3.97 -17.08
CA ALA A 271 2.17 -3.45 -15.76
C ALA A 271 2.37 -4.60 -14.76
N TYR A 272 3.08 -4.32 -13.66
CA TYR A 272 3.29 -5.22 -12.53
C TYR A 272 2.93 -4.53 -11.22
N GLY A 273 2.70 -5.36 -10.18
CA GLY A 273 2.38 -4.89 -8.82
C GLY A 273 0.98 -4.29 -8.73
N ALA A 274 0.64 -3.86 -7.56
CA ALA A 274 -0.66 -3.31 -7.25
C ALA A 274 -0.53 -2.19 -6.20
N LEU A 275 -1.57 -1.37 -6.07
CA LEU A 275 -1.64 -0.33 -5.05
C LEU A 275 -3.10 -0.07 -4.69
N GLU A 276 -3.36 -0.10 -3.40
CA GLU A 276 -4.64 0.19 -2.80
C GLU A 276 -5.04 1.66 -2.89
N HIS A 277 -6.32 1.89 -2.93
CA HIS A 277 -6.95 3.21 -2.84
C HIS A 277 -8.27 3.11 -2.07
N ARG A 278 -8.78 4.23 -1.63
CA ARG A 278 -9.98 4.30 -0.79
C ARG A 278 -11.21 3.62 -1.38
N SER A 279 -11.42 3.75 -2.69
CA SER A 279 -12.57 3.19 -3.43
C SER A 279 -12.17 2.60 -4.79
N SER A 280 -10.89 2.29 -4.95
CA SER A 280 -10.36 1.60 -6.12
C SER A 280 -9.06 0.87 -5.77
N VAL A 281 -8.54 0.13 -6.73
CA VAL A 281 -7.21 -0.48 -6.70
C VAL A 281 -6.62 -0.42 -8.10
N THR A 282 -5.34 -0.06 -8.21
CA THR A 282 -4.57 -0.21 -9.45
C THR A 282 -3.83 -1.55 -9.44
N LEU A 283 -3.91 -2.29 -10.56
CA LEU A 283 -3.37 -3.65 -10.67
C LEU A 283 -2.63 -3.83 -11.99
N GLY A 284 -1.41 -4.34 -11.92
CA GLY A 284 -0.72 -4.91 -13.07
C GLY A 284 -1.35 -6.24 -13.44
N ALA A 285 -1.80 -6.38 -14.68
CA ALA A 285 -2.55 -7.54 -15.13
C ALA A 285 -2.13 -7.93 -16.55
N PRO A 286 -0.88 -8.45 -16.75
CA PRO A 286 -0.42 -8.86 -18.06
C PRO A 286 -1.35 -9.90 -18.69
N SER A 287 -1.84 -9.61 -19.89
CA SER A 287 -2.79 -10.47 -20.59
C SER A 287 -2.25 -11.89 -20.83
N ALA A 288 -0.95 -12.02 -21.07
CA ALA A 288 -0.29 -13.32 -21.23
C ALA A 288 -0.31 -14.18 -19.95
N ASP A 289 -0.28 -13.55 -18.78
CA ASP A 289 -0.38 -14.26 -17.49
C ASP A 289 -1.82 -14.67 -17.23
N LEU A 290 -2.78 -13.76 -17.46
CA LEU A 290 -4.21 -14.04 -17.34
C LEU A 290 -4.70 -15.12 -18.32
N ALA A 291 -4.13 -15.19 -19.53
CA ALA A 291 -4.43 -16.24 -20.51
C ALA A 291 -3.95 -17.63 -20.05
N ARG A 292 -2.85 -17.69 -19.30
CA ARG A 292 -2.33 -18.94 -18.71
C ARG A 292 -3.08 -19.35 -17.45
N ASP A 293 -3.38 -18.40 -16.60
CA ASP A 293 -4.07 -18.60 -15.33
C ASP A 293 -4.87 -17.36 -14.93
N PRO A 294 -6.20 -17.37 -15.07
CA PRO A 294 -7.07 -16.27 -14.61
C PRO A 294 -6.98 -15.99 -13.09
N GLY A 295 -6.40 -16.92 -12.35
CA GLY A 295 -6.13 -16.78 -10.90
C GLY A 295 -4.80 -16.13 -10.57
N ALA A 296 -3.93 -15.85 -11.53
CA ALA A 296 -2.56 -15.41 -11.33
C ALA A 296 -2.45 -14.16 -10.45
N LEU A 297 -3.39 -13.21 -10.57
CA LEU A 297 -3.36 -11.95 -9.80
C LEU A 297 -4.25 -11.96 -8.54
N LEU A 298 -4.95 -13.05 -8.22
CA LEU A 298 -5.91 -13.08 -7.11
C LEU A 298 -5.26 -12.88 -5.73
N GLY A 299 -3.98 -13.17 -5.59
CA GLY A 299 -3.23 -12.87 -4.36
C GLY A 299 -3.12 -11.37 -4.13
N GLU A 300 -2.71 -10.62 -5.15
CA GLU A 300 -2.61 -9.16 -5.12
C GLU A 300 -3.99 -8.52 -5.00
N VAL A 301 -4.99 -8.98 -5.76
CA VAL A 301 -6.37 -8.50 -5.62
C VAL A 301 -6.88 -8.65 -4.20
N ALA A 302 -6.65 -9.79 -3.56
CA ALA A 302 -7.13 -10.04 -2.20
C ALA A 302 -6.41 -9.14 -1.17
N HIS A 303 -5.11 -8.91 -1.35
CA HIS A 303 -4.30 -8.05 -0.51
C HIS A 303 -4.78 -6.59 -0.63
N GLU A 304 -4.73 -6.02 -1.81
CA GLU A 304 -5.06 -4.62 -2.03
C GLU A 304 -6.53 -4.29 -1.75
N TYR A 305 -7.43 -5.22 -2.08
CA TYR A 305 -8.83 -5.02 -1.76
C TYR A 305 -9.10 -5.05 -0.25
N PHE A 306 -8.35 -5.85 0.52
CA PHE A 306 -8.47 -5.85 1.98
C PHE A 306 -7.98 -4.55 2.61
N HIS A 307 -7.02 -3.88 2.01
CA HIS A 307 -6.59 -2.53 2.42
C HIS A 307 -7.72 -1.51 2.41
N THR A 308 -8.79 -1.75 1.65
CA THR A 308 -10.00 -0.91 1.71
C THR A 308 -10.50 -0.72 3.14
N TRP A 309 -10.35 -1.72 4.01
CA TRP A 309 -10.62 -1.63 5.46
C TRP A 309 -9.34 -1.40 6.25
N ASN A 310 -8.32 -2.23 6.05
CA ASN A 310 -7.10 -2.24 6.85
C ASN A 310 -5.98 -1.41 6.21
N LEU A 311 -6.11 -0.17 6.18
CA LEU A 311 -5.27 0.98 5.89
C LEU A 311 -6.12 2.17 5.45
N MET A 312 -7.08 1.99 4.54
CA MET A 312 -7.89 3.10 4.04
C MET A 312 -8.94 3.57 5.05
N ARG A 313 -9.35 2.74 6.00
CA ARG A 313 -10.31 3.08 7.09
C ARG A 313 -9.71 2.88 8.46
N ILE A 314 -9.08 1.75 8.73
CA ILE A 314 -8.32 1.46 9.94
C ILE A 314 -6.87 1.86 9.66
N HIS A 315 -6.54 3.14 9.81
CA HIS A 315 -5.21 3.66 9.46
C HIS A 315 -4.40 4.08 10.69
N PRO A 316 -3.07 4.03 10.62
CA PRO A 316 -2.23 4.67 11.62
C PRO A 316 -2.53 6.17 11.72
N VAL A 317 -2.52 6.74 12.94
CA VAL A 317 -2.79 8.18 13.15
C VAL A 317 -1.86 9.08 12.33
N GLU A 318 -0.67 8.62 12.01
CA GLU A 318 0.31 9.33 11.19
C GLU A 318 -0.12 9.53 9.73
N TYR A 319 -1.11 8.75 9.26
CA TYR A 319 -1.66 8.85 7.89
C TYR A 319 -2.83 9.87 7.78
N GLY A 320 -3.20 10.54 8.88
CA GLY A 320 -4.35 11.44 8.91
C GLY A 320 -4.17 12.73 8.10
N ASP A 321 -2.93 13.21 7.91
CA ASP A 321 -2.66 14.52 7.33
C ASP A 321 -1.97 14.44 5.96
N VAL A 322 -2.52 15.16 4.97
CA VAL A 322 -1.84 15.39 3.69
C VAL A 322 -0.65 16.31 3.90
N SER A 323 0.54 15.85 3.52
CA SER A 323 1.79 16.60 3.64
C SER A 323 2.50 16.73 2.28
N TYR A 324 3.14 17.86 2.05
CA TYR A 324 4.07 18.07 0.92
C TYR A 324 5.54 17.93 1.32
N ARG A 325 5.83 17.83 2.62
CA ARG A 325 7.21 17.84 3.13
C ARG A 325 7.81 16.45 3.16
N THR A 326 7.15 15.55 3.84
CA THR A 326 7.64 14.18 4.04
C THR A 326 6.48 13.20 4.05
N PRO A 327 6.65 12.00 3.51
CA PRO A 327 5.71 10.91 3.71
C PRO A 327 5.54 10.59 5.20
N PRO A 328 4.34 10.17 5.64
CA PRO A 328 4.13 9.72 7.00
C PRO A 328 4.97 8.47 7.30
N ARG A 329 5.47 8.36 8.54
CA ARG A 329 6.25 7.21 9.01
C ARG A 329 5.53 6.55 10.17
N ALA A 330 4.69 5.58 9.85
CA ALA A 330 3.83 4.92 10.81
C ALA A 330 4.52 3.74 11.50
N ARG A 331 4.38 3.65 12.83
CA ARG A 331 4.81 2.49 13.62
C ARG A 331 3.90 1.28 13.44
N GLY A 332 2.65 1.52 13.00
CA GLY A 332 1.61 0.51 12.84
C GLY A 332 1.60 -0.20 11.49
N LEU A 333 2.57 0.05 10.61
CA LEU A 333 2.55 -0.52 9.25
C LEU A 333 2.66 -2.05 9.25
N TRP A 334 3.36 -2.67 10.22
CA TRP A 334 3.37 -4.12 10.39
C TRP A 334 1.96 -4.70 10.56
N TRP A 335 1.05 -3.94 11.17
CA TRP A 335 -0.36 -4.30 11.29
C TRP A 335 -1.08 -4.13 9.97
N SER A 336 -0.96 -2.95 9.35
CA SER A 336 -1.62 -2.67 8.08
C SER A 336 -1.23 -3.67 7.00
N GLU A 337 0.07 -3.91 6.81
CA GLU A 337 0.56 -4.83 5.78
C GLU A 337 0.44 -6.31 6.19
N GLY A 338 0.86 -6.62 7.41
CA GLY A 338 0.94 -8.02 7.83
C GLY A 338 -0.42 -8.66 8.03
N LEU A 339 -1.40 -7.94 8.61
CA LEU A 339 -2.76 -8.46 8.72
C LEU A 339 -3.43 -8.54 7.35
N THR A 340 -3.09 -7.65 6.43
CA THR A 340 -3.57 -7.71 5.05
C THR A 340 -3.03 -8.95 4.33
N MET A 341 -1.76 -9.32 4.54
CA MET A 341 -1.23 -10.62 4.06
C MET A 341 -2.00 -11.82 4.63
N LEU A 342 -2.22 -11.84 5.95
CA LEU A 342 -3.00 -12.90 6.61
C LEU A 342 -4.41 -13.03 6.00
N TYR A 343 -5.08 -11.89 5.80
CA TYR A 343 -6.44 -11.89 5.25
C TYR A 343 -6.48 -12.15 3.75
N ALA A 344 -5.45 -11.81 2.99
CA ALA A 344 -5.36 -12.20 1.58
C ALA A 344 -5.38 -13.72 1.40
N ASP A 345 -4.66 -14.48 2.25
CA ASP A 345 -4.73 -15.95 2.27
C ASP A 345 -6.11 -16.44 2.74
N LEU A 346 -6.62 -15.91 3.87
CA LEU A 346 -7.90 -16.31 4.43
C LEU A 346 -9.09 -16.07 3.50
N LEU A 347 -9.16 -14.90 2.87
CA LEU A 347 -10.26 -14.55 1.96
C LEU A 347 -10.28 -15.46 0.73
N ARG A 348 -9.10 -15.76 0.16
CA ARG A 348 -8.99 -16.70 -0.97
C ARG A 348 -9.45 -18.11 -0.58
N ARG A 349 -9.05 -18.61 0.60
CA ARG A 349 -9.51 -19.92 1.12
C ARG A 349 -11.01 -19.94 1.35
N ARG A 350 -11.56 -18.91 2.00
CA ARG A 350 -13.00 -18.76 2.25
C ARG A 350 -13.81 -18.68 0.96
N ALA A 351 -13.24 -18.05 -0.07
CA ALA A 351 -13.85 -17.95 -1.40
C ALA A 351 -13.71 -19.24 -2.24
N GLY A 352 -13.00 -20.26 -1.74
CA GLY A 352 -12.69 -21.48 -2.50
C GLY A 352 -11.85 -21.22 -3.75
N LEU A 353 -10.95 -20.22 -3.66
CA LEU A 353 -10.05 -19.83 -4.76
C LEU A 353 -8.68 -20.50 -4.61
N PRO A 354 -7.91 -20.61 -5.70
CA PRO A 354 -6.57 -21.15 -5.66
C PRO A 354 -5.68 -20.39 -4.68
N VAL A 355 -4.91 -21.12 -3.88
CA VAL A 355 -3.88 -20.60 -2.97
C VAL A 355 -2.58 -21.34 -3.23
N PHE A 356 -1.46 -20.71 -2.90
CA PHE A 356 -0.14 -21.32 -3.14
C PHE A 356 0.05 -22.60 -2.31
N ASP A 357 -0.24 -22.53 -1.01
CA ASP A 357 -0.12 -23.67 -0.08
C ASP A 357 -1.48 -24.34 0.12
N SER A 358 -1.54 -25.66 -0.04
CA SER A 358 -2.80 -26.43 0.03
C SER A 358 -3.54 -26.29 1.35
N THR A 359 -2.81 -26.08 2.46
CA THR A 359 -3.36 -25.92 3.81
C THR A 359 -2.79 -24.70 4.52
N ARG A 360 -3.51 -24.18 5.54
CA ARG A 360 -2.98 -23.14 6.42
C ARG A 360 -1.75 -23.60 7.22
N VAL A 361 -1.65 -24.88 7.51
CA VAL A 361 -0.48 -25.46 8.18
C VAL A 361 0.74 -25.32 7.29
N ALA A 362 0.66 -25.77 6.03
CA ALA A 362 1.76 -25.66 5.06
C ALA A 362 2.14 -24.19 4.80
N HIS A 363 1.15 -23.29 4.74
CA HIS A 363 1.40 -21.87 4.61
C HIS A 363 2.21 -21.33 5.80
N LEU A 364 1.81 -21.65 7.03
CA LEU A 364 2.52 -21.23 8.24
C LEU A 364 3.93 -21.82 8.32
N GLU A 365 4.15 -23.08 7.91
CA GLU A 365 5.49 -23.70 7.77
C GLU A 365 6.37 -22.87 6.84
N GLY A 366 5.84 -22.47 5.69
CA GLY A 366 6.53 -21.59 4.74
C GLY A 366 6.85 -20.22 5.32
N LEU A 367 5.92 -19.59 6.04
CA LEU A 367 6.13 -18.30 6.71
C LEU A 367 7.24 -18.36 7.76
N ILE A 368 7.19 -19.37 8.66
CA ILE A 368 8.22 -19.57 9.69
C ILE A 368 9.57 -19.82 9.01
N GLY A 369 9.61 -20.63 7.94
CA GLY A 369 10.82 -20.87 7.17
C GLY A 369 11.41 -19.58 6.60
N ARG A 370 10.62 -18.71 5.98
CA ARG A 370 11.06 -17.40 5.46
C ARG A 370 11.56 -16.48 6.58
N TYR A 371 10.87 -16.47 7.72
CA TYR A 371 11.27 -15.67 8.88
C TYR A 371 12.65 -16.09 9.40
N LEU A 372 12.89 -17.38 9.56
CA LEU A 372 14.15 -17.94 10.05
C LEU A 372 15.31 -17.80 9.03
N ALA A 373 14.99 -17.84 7.74
CA ALA A 373 15.99 -17.69 6.67
C ALA A 373 16.61 -16.28 6.62
N ASN A 374 15.93 -15.28 7.17
CA ASN A 374 16.38 -13.89 7.16
C ASN A 374 16.56 -13.36 8.59
N PRO A 375 17.81 -13.25 9.09
CA PRO A 375 18.10 -12.88 10.47
C PRO A 375 17.64 -11.45 10.83
N GLY A 376 17.42 -10.59 9.87
CA GLY A 376 16.89 -9.25 10.11
C GLY A 376 15.49 -9.28 10.73
N ASN A 377 14.64 -10.24 10.34
CA ASN A 377 13.30 -10.39 10.88
C ASN A 377 13.25 -10.64 12.40
N SER A 378 14.29 -11.26 12.95
CA SER A 378 14.42 -11.53 14.38
C SER A 378 15.35 -10.56 15.12
N ARG A 379 15.93 -9.58 14.40
CA ARG A 379 16.86 -8.58 14.95
C ARG A 379 16.23 -7.21 15.14
N PHE A 380 15.26 -6.88 14.32
CA PHE A 380 14.56 -5.59 14.34
C PHE A 380 13.11 -5.76 14.75
N SER A 381 12.63 -4.86 15.60
CA SER A 381 11.24 -4.87 16.00
C SER A 381 10.33 -4.49 14.83
N PRO A 382 9.14 -5.07 14.69
CA PRO A 382 8.17 -4.71 13.66
C PRO A 382 7.82 -3.22 13.63
N GLU A 383 7.74 -2.56 14.78
CA GLU A 383 7.54 -1.10 14.83
C GLU A 383 8.72 -0.33 14.23
N SER A 384 9.97 -0.76 14.48
CA SER A 384 11.15 -0.10 13.91
C SER A 384 11.26 -0.32 12.40
N VAL A 385 10.95 -1.53 11.92
CA VAL A 385 10.90 -1.85 10.49
C VAL A 385 9.80 -1.05 9.81
N SER A 386 8.63 -0.91 10.44
CA SER A 386 7.51 -0.11 9.94
C SER A 386 7.89 1.35 9.67
N VAL A 387 8.62 1.98 10.60
CA VAL A 387 9.05 3.39 10.47
C VAL A 387 9.96 3.62 9.26
N ILE A 388 10.74 2.62 8.87
CA ILE A 388 11.72 2.72 7.77
C ILE A 388 11.24 2.08 6.47
N ALA A 389 10.09 1.40 6.46
CA ALA A 389 9.62 0.63 5.30
C ALA A 389 9.41 1.53 4.08
N TYR A 390 8.87 2.73 4.28
CA TYR A 390 8.65 3.70 3.21
C TYR A 390 9.59 4.90 3.33
N GLY A 391 10.10 5.35 2.20
CA GLY A 391 10.95 6.54 2.09
C GLY A 391 12.34 6.42 2.68
N ALA A 392 12.75 5.23 3.13
CA ALA A 392 14.12 4.97 3.52
C ALA A 392 14.95 4.54 2.29
N GLU A 393 16.20 5.02 2.22
CA GLU A 393 17.12 4.48 1.22
C GLU A 393 17.40 2.99 1.49
N PRO A 394 17.65 2.18 0.44
CA PRO A 394 18.10 0.82 0.63
C PRO A 394 19.27 0.76 1.61
N GLY A 395 19.23 -0.20 2.54
CA GLY A 395 20.28 -0.33 3.55
C GLY A 395 20.04 0.40 4.86
N ALA A 396 18.87 0.96 5.11
CA ALA A 396 18.53 1.57 6.41
C ALA A 396 18.63 0.59 7.60
N LEU A 397 18.65 -0.71 7.35
CA LEU A 397 18.89 -1.78 8.34
C LEU A 397 20.36 -2.29 8.35
N GLY A 398 21.30 -1.56 7.72
CA GLY A 398 22.68 -2.02 7.56
C GLY A 398 22.75 -3.27 6.68
N ASP A 399 23.49 -4.29 7.14
CA ASP A 399 23.71 -5.55 6.42
C ASP A 399 22.58 -6.57 6.62
N TYR A 400 21.37 -6.09 6.91
CA TYR A 400 20.19 -6.91 7.14
C TYR A 400 19.03 -6.44 6.28
N SER A 401 18.05 -7.31 6.11
CA SER A 401 16.72 -6.96 5.63
C SER A 401 15.65 -7.53 6.55
N ALA A 402 14.52 -6.88 6.65
CA ALA A 402 13.34 -7.35 7.36
C ALA A 402 12.09 -6.93 6.59
N SER A 403 11.01 -7.66 6.79
CA SER A 403 9.75 -7.43 6.08
C SER A 403 8.62 -7.20 7.09
N THR A 404 8.00 -6.02 7.02
CA THR A 404 6.79 -5.69 7.78
C THR A 404 5.65 -6.67 7.48
N HIS A 405 5.48 -7.04 6.21
CA HIS A 405 4.49 -8.00 5.75
C HIS A 405 4.67 -9.36 6.45
N LEU A 406 5.87 -9.94 6.35
CA LEU A 406 6.16 -11.25 6.93
C LEU A 406 6.08 -11.25 8.46
N GLN A 407 6.71 -10.24 9.11
CA GLN A 407 6.64 -10.12 10.57
C GLN A 407 5.19 -9.95 11.02
N GLY A 408 4.43 -9.09 10.37
CA GLY A 408 3.05 -8.79 10.74
C GLY A 408 2.10 -9.96 10.48
N GLU A 409 2.25 -10.71 9.38
CA GLU A 409 1.45 -11.90 9.11
C GLU A 409 1.66 -12.99 10.17
N LEU A 410 2.92 -13.22 10.57
CA LEU A 410 3.23 -14.15 11.64
C LEU A 410 2.70 -13.69 13.00
N LEU A 411 2.87 -12.40 13.34
CA LEU A 411 2.35 -11.83 14.58
C LEU A 411 0.82 -11.88 14.62
N GLY A 412 0.15 -11.55 13.52
CA GLY A 412 -1.29 -11.68 13.38
C GLY A 412 -1.78 -13.12 13.55
N THR A 413 -1.03 -14.08 12.98
CA THR A 413 -1.32 -15.51 13.16
C THR A 413 -1.16 -15.92 14.62
N MET A 414 -0.07 -15.53 15.29
CA MET A 414 0.12 -15.87 16.73
C MET A 414 -0.92 -15.20 17.62
N LEU A 415 -1.31 -13.96 17.32
CA LEU A 415 -2.42 -13.29 18.02
C LEU A 415 -3.76 -14.01 17.81
N ASP A 416 -4.05 -14.52 16.60
CA ASP A 416 -5.25 -15.33 16.35
C ASP A 416 -5.27 -16.59 17.22
N LEU A 417 -4.12 -17.26 17.40
CA LEU A 417 -4.01 -18.42 18.30
C LEU A 417 -4.26 -18.04 19.77
N ILE A 418 -3.69 -16.91 20.22
CA ILE A 418 -3.90 -16.41 21.59
C ILE A 418 -5.38 -16.08 21.83
N VAL A 419 -6.01 -15.34 20.90
CA VAL A 419 -7.43 -14.97 21.01
C VAL A 419 -8.32 -16.21 21.05
N ARG A 420 -8.08 -17.19 20.18
CA ARG A 420 -8.83 -18.46 20.15
C ARG A 420 -8.63 -19.26 21.43
N ASP A 421 -7.40 -19.37 21.92
CA ASP A 421 -7.14 -20.10 23.15
C ASP A 421 -7.82 -19.43 24.36
N ALA A 422 -7.64 -18.12 24.55
CA ALA A 422 -8.22 -17.38 25.67
C ALA A 422 -9.77 -17.42 25.69
N THR A 423 -10.40 -17.49 24.52
CA THR A 423 -11.87 -17.49 24.38
C THR A 423 -12.47 -18.87 24.11
N ASN A 424 -11.66 -19.92 24.21
CA ASN A 424 -12.08 -21.29 23.85
C ASN A 424 -12.67 -21.40 22.44
N GLY A 425 -12.10 -20.66 21.49
CA GLY A 425 -12.51 -20.62 20.09
C GLY A 425 -13.74 -19.75 19.80
N ALA A 426 -14.29 -19.05 20.79
CA ALA A 426 -15.47 -18.20 20.59
C ALA A 426 -15.14 -16.89 19.83
N ARG A 427 -13.89 -16.45 19.82
CA ARG A 427 -13.39 -15.25 19.16
C ARG A 427 -12.14 -15.57 18.33
N SER A 428 -11.86 -14.70 17.37
CA SER A 428 -10.72 -14.80 16.47
C SER A 428 -10.22 -13.40 16.07
N MET A 429 -9.24 -13.31 15.17
CA MET A 429 -8.81 -12.04 14.60
C MET A 429 -9.91 -11.34 13.81
N ASP A 430 -10.92 -12.04 13.31
CA ASP A 430 -12.09 -11.41 12.68
C ASP A 430 -12.80 -10.46 13.65
N ASP A 431 -12.94 -10.85 14.92
CA ASP A 431 -13.55 -10.00 15.96
C ASP A 431 -12.66 -8.79 16.29
N VAL A 432 -11.34 -8.99 16.28
CA VAL A 432 -10.37 -7.89 16.46
C VAL A 432 -10.47 -6.89 15.31
N MET A 433 -10.51 -7.36 14.06
CA MET A 433 -10.62 -6.49 12.90
C MET A 433 -11.92 -5.68 12.89
N ARG A 434 -13.05 -6.32 13.25
CA ARG A 434 -14.33 -5.60 13.42
C ARG A 434 -14.26 -4.54 14.51
N ALA A 435 -13.66 -4.87 15.65
CA ALA A 435 -13.48 -3.91 16.75
C ALA A 435 -12.52 -2.76 16.39
N MET A 436 -11.49 -3.04 15.59
CA MET A 436 -10.60 -1.98 15.06
C MET A 436 -11.36 -1.05 14.12
N LEU A 437 -12.18 -1.59 13.21
CA LEU A 437 -12.99 -0.77 12.31
C LEU A 437 -13.98 0.11 13.08
N GLU A 438 -14.68 -0.45 14.05
CA GLU A 438 -15.66 0.28 14.88
C GLU A 438 -15.01 1.44 15.65
N ARG A 439 -13.82 1.21 16.22
CA ARG A 439 -13.16 2.17 17.13
C ARG A 439 -12.31 3.21 16.40
N PHE A 440 -11.66 2.83 15.30
CA PHE A 440 -10.56 3.61 14.69
C PHE A 440 -10.77 3.93 13.22
N SER A 441 -11.97 3.72 12.67
CA SER A 441 -12.28 4.16 11.30
C SER A 441 -12.47 5.69 11.23
N GLY A 442 -12.41 6.22 10.02
CA GLY A 442 -12.57 7.65 9.74
C GLY A 442 -11.32 8.46 10.10
N GLU A 443 -11.50 9.67 10.60
CA GLU A 443 -10.41 10.61 10.93
C GLU A 443 -9.62 10.22 12.18
N ARG A 444 -10.12 9.27 12.98
CA ARG A 444 -9.53 8.93 14.29
C ARG A 444 -8.16 8.27 14.17
N GLY A 445 -8.01 7.32 13.25
CA GLY A 445 -6.80 6.51 13.17
C GLY A 445 -6.50 5.72 14.45
N PHE A 446 -5.48 4.89 14.44
CA PHE A 446 -5.01 4.16 15.61
C PHE A 446 -3.54 4.47 15.92
N ALA A 447 -3.18 4.50 17.19
CA ALA A 447 -1.80 4.45 17.67
C ALA A 447 -1.40 3.00 18.02
N GLY A 448 -0.09 2.69 18.07
CA GLY A 448 0.39 1.32 18.30
C GLY A 448 -0.22 0.61 19.53
N ARG A 449 -0.47 1.36 20.62
CA ARG A 449 -1.10 0.80 21.83
C ARG A 449 -2.60 0.50 21.69
N ASP A 450 -3.26 1.04 20.70
CA ASP A 450 -4.69 0.80 20.47
C ASP A 450 -4.94 -0.60 19.91
N ILE A 451 -3.98 -1.11 19.12
CA ILE A 451 -3.99 -2.51 18.67
C ILE A 451 -3.95 -3.45 19.88
N GLU A 452 -2.98 -3.25 20.78
CA GLU A 452 -2.82 -4.04 22.01
C GLU A 452 -4.11 -4.02 22.87
N ARG A 453 -4.64 -2.82 23.12
CA ARG A 453 -5.88 -2.64 23.91
C ARG A 453 -7.09 -3.32 23.24
N THR A 454 -7.17 -3.28 21.91
CA THR A 454 -8.28 -3.91 21.20
C THR A 454 -8.18 -5.42 21.26
N VAL A 455 -7.00 -5.99 21.05
CA VAL A 455 -6.78 -7.44 21.18
C VAL A 455 -7.09 -7.88 22.60
N ALA A 456 -6.57 -7.19 23.63
CA ALA A 456 -6.84 -7.50 25.04
C ALA A 456 -8.33 -7.46 25.38
N ALA A 457 -9.06 -6.46 24.87
CA ALA A 457 -10.50 -6.33 25.10
C ALA A 457 -11.29 -7.45 24.42
N VAL A 458 -10.88 -7.91 23.23
CA VAL A 458 -11.56 -8.99 22.50
C VAL A 458 -11.29 -10.35 23.14
N CYS A 459 -10.05 -10.63 23.55
CA CYS A 459 -9.72 -11.92 24.18
C CYS A 459 -10.05 -11.98 25.67
N GLY A 460 -10.21 -10.85 26.35
CA GLY A 460 -10.28 -10.79 27.81
C GLY A 460 -8.99 -11.27 28.49
N CYS A 461 -7.83 -11.10 27.83
CA CYS A 461 -6.54 -11.63 28.27
C CYS A 461 -5.42 -10.58 28.23
N ASP A 462 -4.33 -10.81 28.99
CA ASP A 462 -3.17 -9.91 28.98
C ASP A 462 -2.25 -10.26 27.81
N VAL A 463 -2.27 -9.44 26.76
CA VAL A 463 -1.39 -9.55 25.59
C VAL A 463 -0.18 -8.60 25.66
N ARG A 464 -0.05 -7.78 26.71
CA ARG A 464 1.06 -6.85 26.87
C ARG A 464 2.44 -7.53 26.77
N PRO A 465 2.68 -8.72 27.40
CA PRO A 465 3.96 -9.40 27.25
C PRO A 465 4.29 -9.76 25.79
N PHE A 466 3.29 -10.10 24.98
CA PHE A 466 3.46 -10.37 23.55
C PHE A 466 3.91 -9.10 22.80
N PHE A 467 3.22 -8.00 23.02
CA PHE A 467 3.53 -6.72 22.36
C PHE A 467 4.90 -6.16 22.78
N GLU A 468 5.23 -6.19 24.09
CA GLU A 468 6.54 -5.73 24.57
C GLU A 468 7.69 -6.57 24.03
N THR A 469 7.47 -7.88 23.83
CA THR A 469 8.51 -8.81 23.43
C THR A 469 8.72 -8.83 21.93
N HIS A 470 7.63 -8.89 21.13
CA HIS A 470 7.67 -9.22 19.71
C HIS A 470 7.26 -8.07 18.78
N VAL A 471 6.58 -7.04 19.27
CA VAL A 471 6.14 -5.89 18.46
C VAL A 471 7.03 -4.68 18.68
N ARG A 472 7.19 -4.25 19.93
CA ARG A 472 8.08 -3.15 20.33
C ARG A 472 9.52 -3.64 20.56
N GLY A 473 9.65 -4.82 21.13
CA GLY A 473 10.94 -5.50 21.27
C GLY A 473 11.32 -6.29 20.02
N ALA A 474 12.60 -6.63 19.93
CA ALA A 474 13.18 -7.38 18.83
C ALA A 474 13.51 -8.83 19.20
N ARG A 475 12.82 -9.42 20.17
CA ARG A 475 13.02 -10.83 20.51
C ARG A 475 12.37 -11.70 19.43
N PRO A 476 13.06 -12.77 18.98
CA PRO A 476 12.49 -13.72 18.04
C PRO A 476 11.14 -14.26 18.53
N ILE A 477 10.24 -14.54 17.61
CA ILE A 477 8.95 -15.16 17.94
C ILE A 477 9.20 -16.57 18.46
N ASP A 478 8.69 -16.86 19.66
CA ASP A 478 8.71 -18.22 20.25
C ASP A 478 7.54 -19.03 19.66
N PHE A 479 7.77 -19.57 18.48
CA PHE A 479 6.74 -20.35 17.76
C PHE A 479 6.28 -21.57 18.54
N ASP A 480 7.17 -22.25 19.30
CA ASP A 480 6.78 -23.43 20.09
C ASP A 480 5.74 -23.05 21.15
N ARG A 481 5.95 -21.95 21.86
CA ARG A 481 5.02 -21.44 22.87
C ARG A 481 3.61 -21.22 22.30
N TYR A 482 3.50 -20.54 21.17
CA TYR A 482 2.19 -20.16 20.62
C TYR A 482 1.52 -21.31 19.88
N LEU A 483 2.26 -22.17 19.21
CA LEU A 483 1.71 -23.34 18.53
C LEU A 483 1.21 -24.40 19.49
N ARG A 484 1.76 -24.49 20.71
CA ARG A 484 1.23 -25.37 21.77
C ARG A 484 -0.19 -25.03 22.16
N LEU A 485 -0.67 -23.80 21.96
CA LEU A 485 -2.07 -23.43 22.20
C LEU A 485 -3.05 -24.26 21.36
N ILE A 486 -2.61 -24.72 20.19
CA ILE A 486 -3.37 -25.58 19.28
C ILE A 486 -2.82 -27.02 19.19
N GLY A 487 -2.00 -27.42 20.17
CA GLY A 487 -1.45 -28.76 20.26
C GLY A 487 -0.39 -29.09 19.20
N MET A 488 0.34 -28.09 18.72
CA MET A 488 1.40 -28.27 17.73
C MET A 488 2.75 -27.74 18.23
N ARG A 489 3.82 -28.16 17.56
CA ARG A 489 5.18 -27.64 17.74
C ARG A 489 5.91 -27.55 16.40
N PRO A 490 6.86 -26.62 16.24
CA PRO A 490 7.68 -26.56 15.05
C PRO A 490 8.89 -27.51 15.17
N ARG A 491 9.14 -28.25 14.11
CA ARG A 491 10.41 -28.96 13.90
C ARG A 491 11.17 -28.24 12.80
N VAL A 492 12.36 -27.74 13.12
CA VAL A 492 13.18 -26.98 12.20
C VAL A 492 14.43 -27.77 11.84
N SER A 493 14.67 -27.97 10.56
CA SER A 493 15.91 -28.54 10.04
C SER A 493 16.55 -27.59 9.03
N TRP A 494 17.87 -27.54 9.00
CA TRP A 494 18.61 -26.75 8.03
C TRP A 494 19.17 -27.68 6.95
N VAL A 495 18.76 -27.46 5.72
CA VAL A 495 19.14 -28.28 4.56
C VAL A 495 19.83 -27.41 3.50
N PRO A 496 20.73 -27.98 2.67
CA PRO A 496 21.27 -27.25 1.53
C PRO A 496 20.15 -26.67 0.66
N ALA A 497 20.25 -25.39 0.33
CA ALA A 497 19.36 -24.80 -0.66
C ALA A 497 19.62 -25.45 -2.04
N LEU A 498 18.56 -25.79 -2.76
CA LEU A 498 18.67 -26.39 -4.09
C LEU A 498 18.17 -25.44 -5.16
N GLY A 499 18.84 -25.41 -6.30
CA GLY A 499 18.39 -24.78 -7.53
C GLY A 499 17.24 -25.56 -8.19
N ARG A 500 16.69 -25.02 -9.27
CA ARG A 500 15.63 -25.68 -10.07
C ARG A 500 16.08 -27.02 -10.68
N ASP A 501 17.37 -27.20 -10.84
CA ASP A 501 18.02 -28.43 -11.35
C ASP A 501 18.29 -29.48 -10.26
N GLY A 502 17.88 -29.22 -9.01
CA GLY A 502 18.08 -30.10 -7.86
C GLY A 502 19.51 -30.11 -7.30
N ARG A 503 20.42 -29.30 -7.83
CA ARG A 503 21.80 -29.15 -7.32
C ARG A 503 21.86 -28.10 -6.23
N PRO A 504 22.89 -28.11 -5.34
CA PRO A 504 23.10 -27.05 -4.37
C PRO A 504 23.11 -25.67 -5.03
N ALA A 505 22.31 -24.74 -4.51
CA ALA A 505 22.22 -23.39 -5.01
C ALA A 505 23.37 -22.51 -4.50
N ALA A 506 23.93 -21.70 -5.39
CA ALA A 506 24.92 -20.70 -5.02
C ALA A 506 24.28 -19.58 -4.15
N ASP A 507 25.03 -19.07 -3.16
CA ASP A 507 24.61 -17.93 -2.36
C ASP A 507 24.79 -16.62 -3.15
N LEU A 508 23.77 -16.26 -3.90
CA LEU A 508 23.70 -15.04 -4.71
C LEU A 508 22.96 -13.90 -4.00
N ARG A 509 22.83 -13.95 -2.66
CA ARG A 509 22.12 -12.94 -1.86
C ARG A 509 23.00 -11.71 -1.61
N ILE A 510 23.34 -11.07 -2.72
CA ILE A 510 23.95 -9.74 -2.79
C ILE A 510 23.17 -8.94 -3.84
N TYR A 511 22.89 -7.68 -3.55
CA TYR A 511 22.13 -6.82 -4.41
C TYR A 511 22.87 -5.50 -4.62
N ALA A 512 22.41 -4.68 -5.56
CA ALA A 512 22.92 -3.35 -5.78
C ALA A 512 21.76 -2.40 -6.09
N TRP A 513 21.93 -1.15 -5.69
CA TRP A 513 21.04 -0.05 -6.09
C TRP A 513 21.85 1.12 -6.61
N GLN A 514 21.20 1.97 -7.38
CA GLN A 514 21.79 3.21 -7.88
C GLN A 514 21.33 4.35 -6.97
N PRO A 515 22.20 4.93 -6.12
CA PRO A 515 21.81 6.09 -5.33
C PRO A 515 21.46 7.28 -6.26
N PRO A 516 20.43 8.08 -5.90
CA PRO A 516 20.17 9.33 -6.63
C PRO A 516 21.41 10.22 -6.64
N ARG A 517 21.80 10.73 -7.79
CA ARG A 517 22.97 11.59 -8.01
C ARG A 517 24.34 10.90 -7.93
N ASP A 518 24.39 9.57 -7.91
CA ASP A 518 25.63 8.81 -7.97
C ASP A 518 25.66 7.94 -9.24
N SER A 519 26.80 7.95 -9.95
CA SER A 519 27.00 7.10 -11.12
C SER A 519 27.46 5.68 -10.76
N ALA A 520 27.89 5.45 -9.51
CA ALA A 520 28.32 4.16 -9.04
C ALA A 520 27.19 3.43 -8.33
N LEU A 521 27.11 2.11 -8.53
CA LEU A 521 26.23 1.24 -7.77
C LEU A 521 26.69 1.13 -6.33
N SER A 522 25.74 1.08 -5.40
CA SER A 522 25.99 0.73 -4.00
C SER A 522 25.53 -0.70 -3.74
N LEU A 523 26.33 -1.45 -2.97
CA LEU A 523 26.01 -2.82 -2.61
C LEU A 523 24.99 -2.87 -1.47
N LEU A 524 24.14 -3.89 -1.50
CA LEU A 524 23.19 -4.21 -0.45
C LEU A 524 23.43 -5.66 0.01
N ILE A 525 23.91 -5.80 1.23
CA ILE A 525 24.05 -7.07 1.93
C ILE A 525 22.80 -7.26 2.81
N THR A 526 22.15 -8.40 2.72
CA THR A 526 20.93 -8.69 3.49
C THR A 526 21.13 -9.73 4.58
N ASN A 527 22.32 -10.32 4.60
CA ASN A 527 22.74 -11.28 5.62
C ASN A 527 24.26 -11.21 5.80
N PRO A 528 24.78 -10.72 6.93
CA PRO A 528 26.22 -10.63 7.19
C PRO A 528 26.89 -12.00 7.28
N ALA A 529 26.13 -13.08 7.51
CA ALA A 529 26.64 -14.47 7.49
C ALA A 529 26.68 -15.09 6.08
N SER A 530 26.30 -14.37 5.02
CA SER A 530 26.50 -14.79 3.63
C SER A 530 27.99 -14.85 3.27
N ALA A 531 28.37 -15.52 2.18
CA ALA A 531 29.74 -15.51 1.68
C ALA A 531 30.24 -14.07 1.43
N TRP A 532 29.37 -13.21 0.96
CA TRP A 532 29.66 -11.80 0.68
C TRP A 532 29.91 -10.97 1.95
N GLY A 533 29.03 -11.09 2.97
CA GLY A 533 29.20 -10.40 4.25
C GLY A 533 30.44 -10.90 5.01
N ARG A 534 30.68 -12.21 5.05
CA ARG A 534 31.89 -12.77 5.69
C ARG A 534 33.20 -12.34 5.01
N ALA A 535 33.15 -12.02 3.71
CA ALA A 535 34.31 -11.47 3.01
C ALA A 535 34.56 -9.99 3.36
N GLY A 536 33.71 -9.36 4.17
CA GLY A 536 33.85 -7.96 4.61
C GLY A 536 33.21 -6.94 3.68
N LEU A 537 32.30 -7.36 2.80
CA LEU A 537 31.43 -6.43 2.06
C LEU A 537 30.27 -5.98 2.94
N HIS A 538 29.92 -4.71 2.83
CA HIS A 538 28.85 -4.08 3.59
C HIS A 538 27.86 -3.34 2.70
N THR A 539 26.69 -3.18 3.21
CA THR A 539 25.69 -2.31 2.61
C THR A 539 26.21 -0.87 2.56
N GLY A 540 26.05 -0.22 1.41
CA GLY A 540 26.58 1.11 1.14
C GLY A 540 28.00 1.13 0.56
N ASP A 541 28.69 -0.02 0.47
CA ASP A 541 29.95 -0.10 -0.27
C ASP A 541 29.72 0.28 -1.74
N ARG A 542 30.45 1.28 -2.25
CA ARG A 542 30.35 1.73 -3.64
C ARG A 542 31.13 0.80 -4.56
N LEU A 543 30.42 0.10 -5.44
CA LEU A 543 31.02 -0.84 -6.36
C LEU A 543 31.91 -0.12 -7.38
N ALA A 544 33.16 -0.54 -7.47
CA ALA A 544 34.06 -0.11 -8.54
C ALA A 544 34.12 -1.16 -9.66
N THR A 545 34.43 -2.40 -9.32
CA THR A 545 34.50 -3.52 -10.29
C THR A 545 34.18 -4.86 -9.66
N MET A 546 33.70 -5.80 -10.50
CA MET A 546 33.66 -7.24 -10.20
C MET A 546 34.52 -7.98 -11.24
N ASN A 547 35.52 -8.73 -10.79
CA ASN A 547 36.55 -9.36 -11.64
C ASN A 547 37.19 -8.38 -12.66
N GLY A 548 37.44 -7.14 -12.23
CA GLY A 548 38.00 -6.09 -13.08
C GLY A 548 36.99 -5.42 -14.04
N THR A 549 35.76 -5.90 -14.13
CA THR A 549 34.69 -5.34 -14.99
C THR A 549 33.88 -4.30 -14.24
N THR A 550 33.68 -3.13 -14.82
CA THR A 550 32.73 -2.12 -14.34
C THR A 550 31.30 -2.53 -14.74
N LEU A 551 30.38 -2.47 -13.81
CA LEU A 551 28.96 -2.80 -14.03
C LEU A 551 28.13 -1.49 -13.94
N PRO A 552 27.70 -0.93 -15.09
CA PRO A 552 27.12 0.41 -15.11
C PRO A 552 25.69 0.47 -14.60
N SER A 553 24.97 -0.65 -14.58
CA SER A 553 23.56 -0.69 -14.15
C SER A 553 23.27 -1.84 -13.19
N THR A 554 22.15 -1.73 -12.47
CA THR A 554 21.63 -2.83 -11.64
C THR A 554 21.27 -4.06 -12.45
N ALA A 555 20.94 -3.92 -13.73
CA ALA A 555 20.67 -5.02 -14.65
C ALA A 555 21.97 -5.78 -14.97
N ASP A 556 23.05 -5.06 -15.28
CA ASP A 556 24.37 -5.66 -15.52
C ASP A 556 24.89 -6.38 -14.28
N PHE A 557 24.75 -5.73 -13.10
CA PHE A 557 25.10 -6.36 -11.82
C PHE A 557 24.32 -7.67 -11.61
N ARG A 558 23.00 -7.65 -11.80
CA ARG A 558 22.15 -8.84 -11.65
C ARG A 558 22.53 -9.94 -12.64
N SER A 559 22.79 -9.58 -13.87
CA SER A 559 23.23 -10.52 -14.91
C SER A 559 24.56 -11.19 -14.54
N PHE A 560 25.53 -10.40 -14.07
CA PHE A 560 26.82 -10.90 -13.60
C PHE A 560 26.64 -11.88 -12.43
N VAL A 561 25.92 -11.48 -11.38
CA VAL A 561 25.69 -12.30 -10.18
C VAL A 561 24.94 -13.59 -10.53
N ASN A 562 23.91 -13.53 -11.37
CA ASN A 562 23.15 -14.72 -11.77
C ASN A 562 23.97 -15.73 -12.60
N GLY A 563 25.07 -15.31 -13.20
CA GLY A 563 25.99 -16.18 -13.91
C GLY A 563 26.92 -17.00 -13.01
N LEU A 564 27.04 -16.64 -11.72
CA LEU A 564 27.98 -17.26 -10.78
C LEU A 564 27.54 -18.65 -10.31
N ARG A 565 28.52 -19.49 -10.02
CA ARG A 565 28.34 -20.87 -9.54
C ARG A 565 29.12 -21.10 -8.26
N ILE A 566 28.76 -22.12 -7.52
CA ILE A 566 29.53 -22.57 -6.34
C ILE A 566 30.96 -22.91 -6.77
N GLY A 567 31.93 -22.36 -6.04
CA GLY A 567 33.37 -22.51 -6.30
C GLY A 567 33.97 -21.36 -7.10
N ASP A 568 33.17 -20.52 -7.75
CA ASP A 568 33.68 -19.34 -8.43
C ASP A 568 34.30 -18.37 -7.44
N THR A 569 35.44 -17.79 -7.83
CA THR A 569 36.11 -16.75 -7.08
C THR A 569 35.84 -15.40 -7.73
N VAL A 570 35.25 -14.49 -6.98
CA VAL A 570 34.92 -13.14 -7.43
C VAL A 570 35.77 -12.12 -6.70
N ILE A 571 36.53 -11.35 -7.44
CA ILE A 571 37.28 -10.21 -6.91
C ILE A 571 36.38 -8.98 -6.98
N VAL A 572 35.98 -8.49 -5.82
CA VAL A 572 35.12 -7.29 -5.70
C VAL A 572 35.98 -6.13 -5.24
N SER A 573 36.00 -5.06 -6.03
CA SER A 573 36.64 -3.79 -5.65
C SER A 573 35.54 -2.78 -5.29
N VAL A 574 35.63 -2.22 -4.09
CA VAL A 574 34.69 -1.23 -3.58
C VAL A 574 35.39 0.02 -3.06
N ARG A 575 34.67 1.14 -3.03
CA ARG A 575 35.11 2.40 -2.40
C ARG A 575 34.27 2.66 -1.16
N ARG A 576 34.94 3.04 -0.09
CA ARG A 576 34.37 3.57 1.17
C ARG A 576 34.80 5.03 1.33
N PRO A 577 34.21 5.81 2.22
CA PRO A 577 34.53 7.25 2.33
C PRO A 577 36.03 7.56 2.50
N THR A 578 36.78 6.70 3.19
CA THR A 578 38.19 6.93 3.51
C THR A 578 39.15 5.92 2.88
N SER A 579 38.66 4.91 2.13
CA SER A 579 39.50 3.80 1.64
C SER A 579 38.89 3.11 0.42
N ALA A 580 39.79 2.49 -0.36
CA ALA A 580 39.40 1.51 -1.38
C ALA A 580 39.71 0.11 -0.86
N TRP A 581 38.80 -0.81 -1.06
CA TRP A 581 38.94 -2.18 -0.63
C TRP A 581 38.84 -3.14 -1.82
N ARG A 582 39.61 -4.21 -1.74
CA ARG A 582 39.55 -5.30 -2.72
C ARG A 582 39.47 -6.60 -1.96
N VAL A 583 38.41 -7.34 -2.14
CA VAL A 583 38.15 -8.60 -1.47
C VAL A 583 37.95 -9.71 -2.48
N SER A 584 38.38 -10.92 -2.11
CA SER A 584 38.14 -12.15 -2.86
C SER A 584 37.01 -12.91 -2.18
N VAL A 585 35.94 -13.18 -2.88
CA VAL A 585 34.78 -13.92 -2.41
C VAL A 585 34.70 -15.23 -3.14
N VAL A 586 34.75 -16.34 -2.42
CA VAL A 586 34.47 -17.66 -2.97
C VAL A 586 32.96 -17.89 -2.83
N VAL A 587 32.27 -18.04 -3.95
CA VAL A 587 30.84 -18.31 -3.99
C VAL A 587 30.57 -19.67 -3.37
N ALA A 588 29.84 -19.69 -2.27
CA ALA A 588 29.49 -20.90 -1.53
C ALA A 588 28.04 -21.29 -1.73
N GLY A 589 27.68 -22.52 -1.41
CA GLY A 589 26.29 -22.89 -1.17
C GLY A 589 25.80 -22.31 0.16
N TYR A 590 24.49 -22.36 0.39
CA TYR A 590 23.88 -21.93 1.66
C TYR A 590 22.84 -22.92 2.13
N ALA A 591 22.56 -22.92 3.42
CA ALA A 591 21.48 -23.69 4.00
C ALA A 591 20.20 -22.83 4.12
N ARG A 592 19.05 -23.48 3.93
CA ARG A 592 17.74 -22.90 4.19
C ARG A 592 17.02 -23.69 5.27
N PRO A 593 16.20 -23.05 6.11
CA PRO A 593 15.37 -23.77 7.07
C PRO A 593 14.19 -24.43 6.34
N VAL A 594 13.89 -25.65 6.76
CA VAL A 594 12.65 -26.38 6.45
C VAL A 594 11.94 -26.58 7.77
N VAL A 595 10.69 -26.16 7.80
CA VAL A 595 9.85 -26.23 8.99
C VAL A 595 8.74 -27.23 8.74
N GLN A 596 8.49 -28.07 9.71
CA GLN A 596 7.35 -28.98 9.78
C GLN A 596 6.62 -28.76 11.10
N LEU A 597 5.31 -28.61 11.05
CA LEU A 597 4.48 -28.50 12.23
C LEU A 597 3.93 -29.87 12.60
N GLU A 598 4.33 -30.36 13.79
CA GLU A 598 3.96 -31.67 14.30
C GLU A 598 2.97 -31.53 15.45
N GLU A 599 2.00 -32.47 15.57
CA GLU A 599 1.19 -32.59 16.76
C GLU A 599 2.03 -33.01 17.96
N ILE A 600 1.85 -32.35 19.11
CA ILE A 600 2.49 -32.79 20.35
C ILE A 600 1.80 -34.06 20.87
N PRO A 601 2.55 -35.03 21.42
CA PRO A 601 1.97 -36.32 21.86
C PRO A 601 0.82 -36.16 22.88
N GLU A 602 0.92 -35.16 23.74
CA GLU A 602 -0.04 -34.82 24.79
C GLU A 602 -1.13 -33.82 24.38
N ALA A 603 -1.34 -33.61 23.09
CA ALA A 603 -2.37 -32.69 22.60
C ALA A 603 -3.75 -33.08 23.11
N THR A 604 -4.42 -32.15 23.75
CA THR A 604 -5.78 -32.34 24.27
C THR A 604 -6.83 -32.24 23.15
N GLU A 605 -8.01 -32.77 23.39
CA GLU A 605 -9.16 -32.65 22.49
C GLU A 605 -9.52 -31.17 22.23
N ARG A 606 -9.46 -30.33 23.28
CA ARG A 606 -9.65 -28.89 23.16
C ARG A 606 -8.65 -28.25 22.16
N GLN A 607 -7.37 -28.57 22.28
CA GLN A 607 -6.32 -28.05 21.36
C GLN A 607 -6.54 -28.53 19.94
N ARG A 608 -6.94 -29.79 19.74
CA ARG A 608 -7.29 -30.30 18.38
C ARG A 608 -8.50 -29.58 17.81
N GLY A 609 -9.52 -29.30 18.62
CA GLY A 609 -10.69 -28.51 18.22
C GLY A 609 -10.32 -27.07 17.80
N LEU A 610 -9.47 -26.40 18.58
CA LEU A 610 -8.95 -25.07 18.25
C LEU A 610 -8.15 -25.08 16.95
N ARG A 611 -7.28 -26.07 16.75
CA ARG A 611 -6.52 -26.26 15.52
C ARG A 611 -7.43 -26.46 14.31
N ALA A 612 -8.44 -27.34 14.42
CA ALA A 612 -9.38 -27.59 13.34
C ALA A 612 -10.12 -26.31 12.92
N SER A 613 -10.61 -25.55 13.90
CA SER A 613 -11.27 -24.26 13.67
C SER A 613 -10.32 -23.22 13.05
N TRP A 614 -9.08 -23.13 13.53
CA TRP A 614 -8.07 -22.27 12.95
C TRP A 614 -7.71 -22.68 11.51
N ALA A 615 -7.46 -23.98 11.27
CA ALA A 615 -7.08 -24.50 9.96
C ALA A 615 -8.19 -24.32 8.90
N ALA A 616 -9.45 -24.43 9.29
CA ALA A 616 -10.59 -24.18 8.42
C ALA A 616 -10.67 -22.72 7.95
N GLY A 617 -10.06 -21.79 8.68
CA GLY A 617 -10.13 -20.35 8.35
C GLY A 617 -11.54 -19.76 8.47
N SER A 618 -12.51 -20.55 8.93
CA SER A 618 -13.92 -20.14 9.03
C SER A 618 -14.15 -19.24 10.25
N PRO A 619 -14.94 -18.17 10.10
CA PRO A 619 -15.66 -17.63 11.25
C PRO A 619 -16.61 -18.72 11.75
N ARG A 620 -16.74 -18.90 13.05
CA ARG A 620 -17.83 -19.70 13.60
C ARG A 620 -19.15 -18.99 13.45
#